data_98fc63ecb3728f1c6f96a3f042163c63
#
_entry.id   98fc63ecb3728f1c6f96a3f042163c63
#
_cell.length_a   1.000
_cell.length_b   1.000
_cell.length_c   1.000
_cell.angle_alpha   90.00
_cell.angle_beta   90.00
_cell.angle_gamma   90.00
#
_symmetry.space_group_name_H-M   'P 1'
#
loop_
_entity.id
_entity.type
_entity.pdbx_description
1 polymer ?
#
loop_
_entity_poly.entity_id
_entity_poly.type
_entity_poly.pdbx_seq_one_letter_code
_entity_poly.pdbx_strand_id
1 'polypeptide(L)'
;SAQRDAGGASRDLARTLTRMGRDSLGLGQMHDLRDKDDIRRIEGAGGALGAFSSARGTGMVRGIGVTGHSDPAILLHAVTHWDIDTVLLPVSPFETAIGGFSDRVIPAARERGIGIIGMKVLGAGSYIVPESGLEPETLIRFALSQDVDMVIVGCSTPNEARILGRIGREHAVMEQEEQDRLVGSVRPFAQRIAYYRGVV
;
A
#
# COMPACT_ATOMS: atom_id res chain seq x y z
N SER A 1 0.14 12.66 -4.15
CA SER A 1 -0.66 13.36 -5.16
C SER A 1 -1.53 12.39 -5.95
N ALA A 2 -2.77 12.75 -6.21
CA ALA A 2 -3.67 12.02 -7.11
C ALA A 2 -3.66 12.58 -8.55
N GLN A 3 -2.83 13.60 -8.81
CA GLN A 3 -2.70 14.18 -10.15
C GLN A 3 -1.87 13.26 -11.06
N ARG A 4 -2.23 13.20 -12.33
CA ARG A 4 -1.55 12.38 -13.34
C ARG A 4 -0.63 13.21 -14.24
N ASP A 5 -0.80 14.53 -14.24
CA ASP A 5 0.02 15.49 -14.99
C ASP A 5 1.07 16.15 -14.10
N ALA A 6 2.16 16.63 -14.73
CA ALA A 6 3.29 17.24 -14.02
C ALA A 6 2.91 18.54 -13.30
N GLY A 7 2.07 19.38 -13.91
CA GLY A 7 1.67 20.67 -13.32
C GLY A 7 0.83 20.47 -12.06
N GLY A 8 -0.11 19.54 -12.10
CA GLY A 8 -0.94 19.15 -10.96
C GLY A 8 -0.11 18.54 -9.84
N ALA A 9 0.79 17.60 -10.17
CA ALA A 9 1.67 16.95 -9.23
C ALA A 9 2.60 17.95 -8.51
N SER A 10 3.22 18.85 -9.26
CA SER A 10 4.08 19.90 -8.70
C SER A 10 3.33 20.82 -7.74
N ARG A 11 2.12 21.27 -8.13
CA ARG A 11 1.27 22.09 -7.25
C ARG A 11 0.87 21.36 -5.96
N ASP A 12 0.55 20.07 -6.05
CA ASP A 12 0.20 19.27 -4.88
C ASP A 12 1.38 19.11 -3.92
N LEU A 13 2.59 18.85 -4.44
CA LEU A 13 3.81 18.78 -3.63
C LEU A 13 4.10 20.13 -2.94
N ALA A 14 4.10 21.22 -3.68
CA ALA A 14 4.32 22.56 -3.12
C ALA A 14 3.28 22.91 -2.04
N ARG A 15 2.01 22.67 -2.31
CA ARG A 15 0.92 22.86 -1.34
C ARG A 15 1.11 22.02 -0.08
N THR A 16 1.55 20.77 -0.23
CA THR A 16 1.81 19.88 0.91
C THR A 16 2.92 20.43 1.79
N LEU A 17 4.03 20.84 1.20
CA LEU A 17 5.16 21.46 1.90
C LEU A 17 4.72 22.70 2.67
N THR A 18 4.00 23.62 2.01
CA THR A 18 3.46 24.84 2.64
C THR A 18 2.56 24.50 3.84
N ARG A 19 1.63 23.55 3.68
CA ARG A 19 0.71 23.14 4.77
C ARG A 19 1.40 22.47 5.94
N MET A 20 2.50 21.75 5.68
CA MET A 20 3.29 21.09 6.71
C MET A 20 4.37 21.99 7.33
N GLY A 21 4.59 23.20 6.78
CA GLY A 21 5.68 24.08 7.21
C GLY A 21 7.06 23.42 7.03
N ARG A 22 7.27 22.72 5.92
CA ARG A 22 8.50 21.99 5.62
C ARG A 22 9.06 22.39 4.26
N ASP A 23 10.39 22.28 4.15
CA ASP A 23 11.11 22.54 2.88
C ASP A 23 11.30 21.27 2.06
N SER A 24 11.18 20.10 2.68
CA SER A 24 11.29 18.81 2.01
C SER A 24 10.41 17.72 2.64
N LEU A 25 10.08 16.68 1.85
CA LEU A 25 9.39 15.48 2.28
C LEU A 25 10.35 14.29 2.26
N GLY A 26 10.19 13.38 3.24
CA GLY A 26 10.88 12.08 3.23
C GLY A 26 10.44 11.22 2.05
N LEU A 27 9.12 11.20 1.79
CA LEU A 27 8.50 10.40 0.74
C LEU A 27 7.36 11.17 0.09
N GLY A 28 7.36 11.25 -1.23
CA GLY A 28 6.24 11.71 -2.03
C GLY A 28 5.63 10.54 -2.80
N GLN A 29 4.31 10.37 -2.73
CA GLN A 29 3.65 9.23 -3.37
C GLN A 29 2.68 9.67 -4.47
N MET A 30 2.69 8.98 -5.61
CA MET A 30 1.63 9.02 -6.62
C MET A 30 0.52 8.09 -6.13
N HIS A 31 -0.64 8.68 -5.83
CA HIS A 31 -1.71 8.00 -5.12
C HIS A 31 -2.67 7.28 -6.06
N ASP A 32 -3.01 6.03 -5.70
CA ASP A 32 -4.12 5.26 -6.23
C ASP A 32 -4.05 5.05 -7.75
N LEU A 33 -3.01 4.35 -8.19
CA LEU A 33 -2.87 3.89 -9.57
C LEU A 33 -3.96 2.83 -9.84
N ARG A 34 -4.80 3.04 -10.85
CA ARG A 34 -6.02 2.24 -11.06
C ARG A 34 -5.99 1.39 -12.31
N ASP A 35 -5.53 1.95 -13.43
CA ASP A 35 -5.67 1.36 -14.74
C ASP A 35 -4.53 1.74 -15.70
N LYS A 36 -4.58 1.19 -16.90
CA LYS A 36 -3.59 1.47 -17.95
C LYS A 36 -3.61 2.91 -18.44
N ASP A 37 -4.71 3.64 -18.28
CA ASP A 37 -4.80 5.05 -18.63
C ASP A 37 -4.00 5.90 -17.64
N ASP A 38 -4.08 5.58 -16.35
CA ASP A 38 -3.22 6.16 -15.33
C ASP A 38 -1.73 5.98 -15.68
N ILE A 39 -1.32 4.77 -16.06
CA ILE A 39 0.07 4.50 -16.48
C ILE A 39 0.47 5.40 -17.63
N ARG A 40 -0.32 5.41 -18.73
CA ARG A 40 -0.01 6.24 -19.91
C ARG A 40 0.12 7.72 -19.59
N ARG A 41 -0.76 8.25 -18.75
CA ARG A 41 -0.77 9.67 -18.36
C ARG A 41 0.40 10.02 -17.45
N ILE A 42 0.77 9.14 -16.53
CA ILE A 42 1.85 9.36 -15.56
C ILE A 42 3.22 9.27 -16.24
N GLU A 43 3.42 8.32 -17.16
CA GLU A 43 4.67 8.12 -17.90
C GLU A 43 4.84 9.09 -19.07
N GLY A 44 3.74 9.60 -19.60
CA GLY A 44 3.75 10.42 -20.81
C GLY A 44 4.52 11.73 -20.65
N ALA A 45 4.81 12.39 -21.77
CA ALA A 45 5.41 13.71 -21.78
C ALA A 45 4.53 14.70 -20.98
N GLY A 46 5.10 15.31 -19.94
CA GLY A 46 4.35 16.16 -19.00
C GLY A 46 3.55 15.37 -17.95
N GLY A 47 3.82 14.08 -17.75
CA GLY A 47 3.21 13.26 -16.73
C GLY A 47 3.79 13.46 -15.33
N ALA A 48 3.07 12.95 -14.35
CA ALA A 48 3.41 13.12 -12.94
C ALA A 48 4.77 12.50 -12.57
N LEU A 49 5.17 11.39 -13.21
CA LEU A 49 6.45 10.71 -12.93
C LEU A 49 7.64 11.66 -13.14
N GLY A 50 7.63 12.44 -14.23
CA GLY A 50 8.66 13.44 -14.50
C GLY A 50 8.70 14.55 -13.45
N ALA A 51 7.54 14.99 -12.94
CA ALA A 51 7.47 15.97 -11.87
C ALA A 51 8.04 15.45 -10.55
N PHE A 52 7.74 14.21 -10.18
CA PHE A 52 8.30 13.58 -8.99
C PHE A 52 9.82 13.36 -9.11
N SER A 53 10.31 12.93 -10.28
CA SER A 53 11.74 12.81 -10.55
C SER A 53 12.45 14.15 -10.43
N SER A 54 11.88 15.23 -10.98
CA SER A 54 12.40 16.59 -10.84
C SER A 54 12.40 17.05 -9.37
N ALA A 55 11.33 16.78 -8.63
CA ALA A 55 11.22 17.12 -7.22
C ALA A 55 12.27 16.37 -6.37
N ARG A 56 12.60 15.12 -6.72
CA ARG A 56 13.70 14.37 -6.09
C ARG A 56 15.06 15.01 -6.44
N GLY A 57 15.27 15.35 -7.70
CA GLY A 57 16.51 16.00 -8.15
C GLY A 57 16.78 17.34 -7.49
N THR A 58 15.75 18.10 -7.11
CA THR A 58 15.86 19.37 -6.38
C THR A 58 15.85 19.21 -4.85
N GLY A 59 15.72 17.98 -4.32
CA GLY A 59 15.66 17.72 -2.88
C GLY A 59 14.31 18.05 -2.23
N MET A 60 13.29 18.40 -3.00
CA MET A 60 11.93 18.64 -2.49
C MET A 60 11.29 17.37 -1.92
N VAL A 61 11.56 16.22 -2.53
CA VAL A 61 11.26 14.90 -1.97
C VAL A 61 12.55 14.07 -1.93
N ARG A 62 12.73 13.22 -0.92
CA ARG A 62 13.89 12.33 -0.84
C ARG A 62 13.60 10.98 -1.51
N GLY A 63 12.40 10.47 -1.38
CA GLY A 63 11.95 9.24 -2.01
C GLY A 63 10.65 9.43 -2.79
N ILE A 64 10.45 8.58 -3.77
CA ILE A 64 9.26 8.51 -4.62
C ILE A 64 8.55 7.19 -4.38
N GLY A 65 7.25 7.23 -4.18
CA GLY A 65 6.46 6.02 -4.04
C GLY A 65 5.21 6.01 -4.91
N VAL A 66 4.62 4.85 -5.00
CA VAL A 66 3.32 4.65 -5.64
C VAL A 66 2.36 3.95 -4.71
N THR A 67 1.07 4.17 -4.91
CA THR A 67 0.03 3.44 -4.19
C THR A 67 -1.03 2.92 -5.15
N GLY A 68 -1.61 1.77 -4.84
CA GLY A 68 -2.74 1.24 -5.59
C GLY A 68 -3.36 0.04 -4.88
N HIS A 69 -4.60 -0.25 -5.21
CA HIS A 69 -5.34 -1.36 -4.60
C HIS A 69 -6.36 -2.01 -5.55
N SER A 70 -6.54 -1.46 -6.75
CA SER A 70 -7.58 -1.96 -7.68
C SER A 70 -7.08 -3.14 -8.50
N ASP A 71 -5.97 -2.97 -9.23
CA ASP A 71 -5.41 -3.98 -10.11
C ASP A 71 -3.92 -4.20 -9.81
N PRO A 72 -3.54 -5.42 -9.39
CA PRO A 72 -2.13 -5.76 -9.17
C PRO A 72 -1.24 -5.57 -10.38
N ALA A 73 -1.76 -5.75 -11.62
CA ALA A 73 -0.98 -5.60 -12.83
C ALA A 73 -0.50 -4.15 -13.04
N ILE A 74 -1.25 -3.17 -12.55
CA ILE A 74 -0.89 -1.75 -12.62
C ILE A 74 0.28 -1.45 -11.67
N LEU A 75 0.22 -1.94 -10.43
CA LEU A 75 1.36 -1.79 -9.52
C LEU A 75 2.57 -2.62 -9.95
N LEU A 76 2.35 -3.82 -10.50
CA LEU A 76 3.43 -4.63 -11.05
C LEU A 76 4.17 -3.89 -12.17
N HIS A 77 3.43 -3.20 -13.06
CA HIS A 77 4.05 -2.35 -14.08
C HIS A 77 4.92 -1.26 -13.44
N ALA A 78 4.37 -0.52 -12.46
CA ALA A 78 5.11 0.55 -11.80
C ALA A 78 6.38 0.04 -11.08
N VAL A 79 6.28 -1.04 -10.30
CA VAL A 79 7.44 -1.59 -9.58
C VAL A 79 8.47 -2.20 -10.50
N THR A 80 8.10 -2.61 -11.73
CA THR A 80 9.04 -3.19 -12.69
C THR A 80 9.77 -2.14 -13.54
N HIS A 81 9.09 -1.03 -13.88
CA HIS A 81 9.58 -0.08 -14.88
C HIS A 81 9.98 1.28 -14.33
N TRP A 82 9.42 1.71 -13.18
CA TRP A 82 9.66 3.06 -12.65
C TRP A 82 10.82 3.09 -11.66
N ASP A 83 11.50 4.24 -11.59
CA ASP A 83 12.52 4.51 -10.58
C ASP A 83 11.85 5.07 -9.32
N ILE A 84 11.35 4.14 -8.49
CA ILE A 84 10.62 4.42 -7.24
C ILE A 84 11.27 3.71 -6.06
N ASP A 85 11.08 4.29 -4.89
CA ASP A 85 11.67 3.82 -3.64
C ASP A 85 10.68 2.99 -2.81
N THR A 86 9.36 3.21 -2.97
CA THR A 86 8.34 2.48 -2.19
C THR A 86 7.09 2.15 -2.99
N VAL A 87 6.43 1.05 -2.60
CA VAL A 87 5.07 0.71 -3.04
C VAL A 87 4.16 0.50 -1.84
N LEU A 88 2.97 1.10 -1.87
CA LEU A 88 1.92 0.93 -0.87
C LEU A 88 0.77 0.13 -1.48
N LEU A 89 0.50 -1.05 -0.94
CA LEU A 89 -0.45 -2.03 -1.50
C LEU A 89 -1.25 -2.74 -0.40
N PRO A 90 -2.41 -3.35 -0.73
CA PRO A 90 -3.19 -4.10 0.25
C PRO A 90 -2.47 -5.36 0.72
N VAL A 91 -2.51 -5.59 2.03
CA VAL A 91 -1.96 -6.80 2.66
C VAL A 91 -2.94 -7.33 3.70
N SER A 92 -3.52 -8.48 3.44
CA SER A 92 -4.46 -9.15 4.33
C SER A 92 -4.65 -10.61 3.92
N PRO A 93 -5.24 -11.48 4.75
CA PRO A 93 -5.58 -12.84 4.36
C PRO A 93 -6.50 -12.90 3.12
N PHE A 94 -7.38 -11.91 2.96
CA PHE A 94 -8.28 -11.78 1.81
C PHE A 94 -7.50 -11.53 0.51
N GLU A 95 -6.52 -10.64 0.55
CA GLU A 95 -5.66 -10.36 -0.59
C GLU A 95 -4.81 -11.56 -0.99
N THR A 96 -4.27 -12.26 0.00
CA THR A 96 -3.51 -13.50 -0.25
C THR A 96 -4.41 -14.60 -0.84
N ALA A 97 -5.67 -14.69 -0.41
CA ALA A 97 -6.63 -15.65 -0.96
C ALA A 97 -7.00 -15.37 -2.42
N ILE A 98 -7.04 -14.08 -2.83
CA ILE A 98 -7.34 -13.64 -4.20
C ILE A 98 -6.10 -13.74 -5.09
N GLY A 99 -4.94 -13.37 -4.56
CA GLY A 99 -3.68 -13.30 -5.29
C GLY A 99 -3.45 -11.99 -6.05
N GLY A 100 -2.28 -11.87 -6.65
CA GLY A 100 -1.84 -10.75 -7.47
C GLY A 100 -0.93 -9.77 -6.75
N PHE A 101 -1.26 -9.30 -5.57
CA PHE A 101 -0.36 -8.41 -4.80
C PHE A 101 0.71 -9.22 -4.06
N SER A 102 0.29 -10.20 -3.24
CA SER A 102 1.21 -10.97 -2.40
C SER A 102 2.16 -11.86 -3.19
N ASP A 103 1.68 -12.47 -4.28
CA ASP A 103 2.41 -13.47 -5.07
C ASP A 103 3.13 -12.90 -6.30
N ARG A 104 2.84 -11.64 -6.69
CA ARG A 104 3.45 -11.02 -7.89
C ARG A 104 4.10 -9.68 -7.60
N VAL A 105 3.37 -8.73 -6.97
CA VAL A 105 3.88 -7.37 -6.78
C VAL A 105 4.94 -7.32 -5.69
N ILE A 106 4.71 -7.99 -4.55
CA ILE A 106 5.67 -8.04 -3.43
C ILE A 106 7.01 -8.64 -3.88
N PRO A 107 7.06 -9.84 -4.51
CA PRO A 107 8.34 -10.39 -4.98
C PRO A 107 9.07 -9.47 -5.97
N ALA A 108 8.35 -8.91 -6.95
CA ALA A 108 8.95 -8.01 -7.93
C ALA A 108 9.50 -6.72 -7.29
N ALA A 109 8.83 -6.18 -6.27
CA ALA A 109 9.32 -5.03 -5.52
C ALA A 109 10.60 -5.38 -4.72
N ARG A 110 10.63 -6.56 -4.08
CA ARG A 110 11.82 -7.05 -3.35
C ARG A 110 13.02 -7.26 -4.24
N GLU A 111 12.86 -7.87 -5.41
CA GLU A 111 13.95 -8.04 -6.38
C GLU A 111 14.62 -6.73 -6.78
N ARG A 112 13.90 -5.62 -6.70
CA ARG A 112 14.39 -4.28 -7.03
C ARG A 112 14.78 -3.43 -5.80
N GLY A 113 14.69 -3.97 -4.59
CA GLY A 113 14.98 -3.25 -3.36
C GLY A 113 13.98 -2.13 -3.05
N ILE A 114 12.76 -2.22 -3.58
CA ILE A 114 11.69 -1.25 -3.33
C ILE A 114 11.04 -1.56 -1.98
N GLY A 115 10.94 -0.55 -1.10
CA GLY A 115 10.29 -0.67 0.19
C GLY A 115 8.79 -0.93 0.06
N ILE A 116 8.26 -1.87 0.87
CA ILE A 116 6.87 -2.32 0.76
C ILE A 116 6.08 -1.90 2.00
N ILE A 117 4.99 -1.17 1.77
CA ILE A 117 4.09 -0.70 2.82
C ILE A 117 2.73 -1.40 2.66
N GLY A 118 2.32 -2.16 3.68
CA GLY A 118 1.01 -2.81 3.70
C GLY A 118 -0.10 -1.87 4.14
N MET A 119 -1.23 -1.89 3.43
CA MET A 119 -2.45 -1.16 3.79
C MET A 119 -3.68 -2.07 3.74
N LYS A 120 -4.87 -1.53 4.06
CA LYS A 120 -6.16 -2.25 4.04
C LYS A 120 -6.19 -3.48 4.96
N VAL A 121 -5.31 -3.54 5.93
CA VAL A 121 -5.13 -4.68 6.85
C VAL A 121 -6.44 -5.11 7.52
N LEU A 122 -7.25 -4.13 7.95
CA LEU A 122 -8.55 -4.35 8.60
C LEU A 122 -9.75 -4.13 7.67
N GLY A 123 -9.54 -3.87 6.36
CA GLY A 123 -10.61 -3.64 5.39
C GLY A 123 -11.58 -2.52 5.80
N ALA A 124 -11.10 -1.43 6.41
CA ALA A 124 -11.94 -0.38 7.03
C ALA A 124 -12.95 -0.92 8.07
N GLY A 125 -12.59 -2.00 8.76
CA GLY A 125 -13.42 -2.68 9.74
C GLY A 125 -14.23 -3.86 9.19
N SER A 126 -14.39 -3.97 7.88
CA SER A 126 -15.20 -5.04 7.25
C SER A 126 -14.59 -6.45 7.37
N TYR A 127 -13.29 -6.54 7.70
CA TYR A 127 -12.60 -7.81 7.90
C TYR A 127 -12.70 -8.34 9.33
N ILE A 128 -13.21 -7.52 10.27
CA ILE A 128 -13.26 -7.86 11.68
C ILE A 128 -14.52 -8.71 11.92
N VAL A 129 -14.34 -10.00 12.16
CA VAL A 129 -15.39 -10.98 12.47
C VAL A 129 -14.88 -11.85 13.62
N PRO A 130 -14.98 -11.41 14.88
CA PRO A 130 -14.38 -12.08 16.04
C PRO A 130 -14.81 -13.52 16.21
N GLU A 131 -16.08 -13.84 15.88
CA GLU A 131 -16.64 -15.21 15.96
C GLU A 131 -15.92 -16.19 15.03
N SER A 132 -15.23 -15.66 14.01
CA SER A 132 -14.42 -16.45 13.06
C SER A 132 -12.91 -16.33 13.32
N GLY A 133 -12.50 -15.76 14.47
CA GLY A 133 -11.10 -15.52 14.80
C GLY A 133 -10.43 -14.36 13.99
N LEU A 134 -11.21 -13.61 13.21
CA LEU A 134 -10.75 -12.44 12.46
C LEU A 134 -10.79 -11.21 13.35
N GLU A 135 -9.93 -11.18 14.36
CA GLU A 135 -9.76 -10.04 15.25
C GLU A 135 -8.70 -9.07 14.72
N PRO A 136 -8.74 -7.79 15.14
CA PRO A 136 -7.74 -6.80 14.70
C PRO A 136 -6.30 -7.24 14.93
N GLU A 137 -6.02 -7.87 16.08
CA GLU A 137 -4.68 -8.37 16.41
C GLU A 137 -4.23 -9.48 15.45
N THR A 138 -5.09 -10.44 15.15
CA THR A 138 -4.83 -11.54 14.20
C THR A 138 -4.53 -10.99 12.81
N LEU A 139 -5.35 -10.05 12.32
CA LEU A 139 -5.18 -9.45 11.00
C LEU A 139 -3.91 -8.61 10.89
N ILE A 140 -3.56 -7.86 11.94
CA ILE A 140 -2.32 -7.06 11.99
C ILE A 140 -1.10 -7.98 12.06
N ARG A 141 -1.12 -9.04 12.89
CA ARG A 141 -0.06 -10.04 12.96
C ARG A 141 0.15 -10.72 11.62
N PHE A 142 -0.94 -11.11 10.95
CA PHE A 142 -0.86 -11.67 9.59
C PHE A 142 -0.12 -10.72 8.65
N ALA A 143 -0.52 -9.44 8.60
CA ALA A 143 0.08 -8.47 7.71
C ALA A 143 1.57 -8.22 8.02
N LEU A 144 1.95 -8.18 9.31
CA LEU A 144 3.35 -8.06 9.76
C LEU A 144 4.18 -9.33 9.51
N SER A 145 3.52 -10.47 9.24
CA SER A 145 4.19 -11.73 8.91
C SER A 145 4.41 -11.92 7.41
N GLN A 146 3.92 -10.98 6.59
CA GLN A 146 4.23 -10.97 5.17
C GLN A 146 5.57 -10.29 4.91
N ASP A 147 6.11 -10.46 3.71
CA ASP A 147 7.34 -9.79 3.30
C ASP A 147 7.10 -8.31 3.02
N VAL A 148 6.88 -7.53 4.10
CA VAL A 148 6.67 -6.07 4.07
C VAL A 148 7.57 -5.36 5.07
N ASP A 149 7.91 -4.09 4.81
CA ASP A 149 8.75 -3.30 5.71
C ASP A 149 7.95 -2.60 6.81
N MET A 150 6.69 -2.29 6.52
CA MET A 150 5.77 -1.74 7.51
C MET A 150 4.31 -1.95 7.09
N VAL A 151 3.41 -1.77 8.04
CA VAL A 151 1.97 -1.70 7.79
C VAL A 151 1.40 -0.40 8.32
N ILE A 152 0.37 0.13 7.63
CA ILE A 152 -0.40 1.27 8.11
C ILE A 152 -1.81 0.83 8.47
N VAL A 153 -2.24 1.19 9.68
CA VAL A 153 -3.57 0.86 10.20
C VAL A 153 -4.20 2.13 10.74
N GLY A 154 -5.40 2.47 10.26
CA GLY A 154 -6.17 3.60 10.77
C GLY A 154 -6.71 3.29 12.17
N CYS A 155 -6.60 4.25 13.09
CA CYS A 155 -7.16 4.19 14.43
C CYS A 155 -8.15 5.33 14.62
N SER A 156 -9.35 5.00 15.13
CA SER A 156 -10.41 5.98 15.41
C SER A 156 -10.38 6.46 16.85
N THR A 157 -9.77 5.70 17.74
CA THR A 157 -9.69 6.00 19.18
C THR A 157 -8.26 5.94 19.71
N PRO A 158 -7.94 6.66 20.80
CA PRO A 158 -6.64 6.54 21.46
C PRO A 158 -6.34 5.11 21.95
N ASN A 159 -7.36 4.34 22.28
CA ASN A 159 -7.20 2.95 22.72
C ASN A 159 -6.74 2.05 21.58
N GLU A 160 -7.34 2.19 20.39
CA GLU A 160 -6.90 1.46 19.19
C GLU A 160 -5.44 1.78 18.85
N ALA A 161 -5.03 3.04 18.97
CA ALA A 161 -3.64 3.43 18.75
C ALA A 161 -2.68 2.79 19.77
N ARG A 162 -3.08 2.66 21.06
CA ARG A 162 -2.28 1.95 22.07
C ARG A 162 -2.17 0.45 21.75
N ILE A 163 -3.29 -0.17 21.38
CA ILE A 163 -3.33 -1.59 20.98
C ILE A 163 -2.42 -1.82 19.77
N LEU A 164 -2.54 -1.00 18.72
CA LEU A 164 -1.68 -1.08 17.54
C LEU A 164 -0.20 -0.95 17.90
N GLY A 165 0.13 0.02 18.74
CA GLY A 165 1.51 0.21 19.22
C GLY A 165 2.03 -0.96 20.05
N ARG A 166 1.18 -1.63 20.84
CA ARG A 166 1.53 -2.86 21.56
C ARG A 166 1.79 -4.00 20.58
N ILE A 167 0.86 -4.25 19.67
CA ILE A 167 1.00 -5.31 18.65
C ILE A 167 2.31 -5.14 17.86
N GLY A 168 2.59 -3.92 17.40
CA GLY A 168 3.80 -3.64 16.63
C GLY A 168 5.12 -3.89 17.39
N ARG A 169 5.11 -3.74 18.73
CA ARG A 169 6.30 -4.04 19.56
C ARG A 169 6.43 -5.51 19.95
N GLU A 170 5.31 -6.18 20.14
CA GLU A 170 5.23 -7.52 20.77
C GLU A 170 4.86 -8.63 19.79
N HIS A 171 4.60 -8.28 18.51
CA HIS A 171 4.16 -9.30 17.56
C HIS A 171 5.19 -10.41 17.39
N ALA A 172 4.69 -11.63 17.35
CA ALA A 172 5.42 -12.79 16.86
C ALA A 172 4.97 -13.07 15.42
N VAL A 173 5.92 -13.40 14.56
CA VAL A 173 5.64 -13.83 13.19
C VAL A 173 4.71 -15.06 13.24
N MET A 174 3.66 -15.05 12.43
CA MET A 174 2.77 -16.21 12.31
C MET A 174 3.49 -17.36 11.60
N GLU A 175 3.38 -18.56 12.15
CA GLU A 175 3.82 -19.77 11.48
C GLU A 175 3.04 -19.99 10.17
N GLN A 176 3.68 -20.58 9.17
CA GLN A 176 3.08 -20.76 7.85
C GLN A 176 1.74 -21.50 7.90
N GLU A 177 1.63 -22.52 8.76
CA GLU A 177 0.40 -23.26 8.97
C GLU A 177 -0.75 -22.40 9.53
N GLU A 178 -0.44 -21.44 10.42
CA GLU A 178 -1.42 -20.49 10.95
C GLU A 178 -1.89 -19.54 9.84
N GLN A 179 -0.96 -19.03 9.01
CA GLN A 179 -1.27 -18.19 7.86
C GLN A 179 -2.15 -18.93 6.85
N ASP A 180 -1.81 -20.17 6.50
CA ASP A 180 -2.54 -20.98 5.53
C ASP A 180 -3.96 -21.30 6.01
N ARG A 181 -4.14 -21.60 7.29
CA ARG A 181 -5.48 -21.79 7.89
C ARG A 181 -6.31 -20.51 7.79
N LEU A 182 -5.72 -19.36 8.12
CA LEU A 182 -6.41 -18.08 8.07
C LEU A 182 -6.80 -17.70 6.63
N VAL A 183 -5.90 -17.85 5.67
CA VAL A 183 -6.18 -17.64 4.24
C VAL A 183 -7.25 -18.62 3.75
N GLY A 184 -7.18 -19.89 4.14
CA GLY A 184 -8.17 -20.90 3.80
C GLY A 184 -9.57 -20.54 4.30
N SER A 185 -9.68 -20.03 5.52
CA SER A 185 -10.97 -19.67 6.13
C SER A 185 -11.68 -18.51 5.41
N VAL A 186 -10.94 -17.56 4.83
CA VAL A 186 -11.52 -16.39 4.15
C VAL A 186 -11.73 -16.62 2.64
N ARG A 187 -11.07 -17.61 2.06
CA ARG A 187 -11.10 -17.88 0.61
C ARG A 187 -12.49 -17.92 -0.02
N PRO A 188 -13.52 -18.57 0.59
CA PRO A 188 -14.86 -18.67 -0.03
C PRO A 188 -15.56 -17.34 -0.28
N PHE A 189 -15.14 -16.26 0.41
CA PHE A 189 -15.80 -14.94 0.34
C PHE A 189 -14.82 -13.78 0.11
N ALA A 190 -13.54 -14.07 -0.03
CA ALA A 190 -12.49 -13.06 -0.18
C ALA A 190 -12.78 -12.08 -1.34
N GLN A 191 -13.14 -12.60 -2.51
CA GLN A 191 -13.41 -11.79 -3.69
C GLN A 191 -14.60 -10.84 -3.48
N ARG A 192 -15.65 -11.29 -2.81
CA ARG A 192 -16.83 -10.47 -2.51
C ARG A 192 -16.55 -9.34 -1.53
N ILE A 193 -15.62 -9.55 -0.60
CA ILE A 193 -15.29 -8.58 0.45
C ILE A 193 -14.22 -7.59 0.00
N ALA A 194 -13.37 -7.94 -0.96
CA ALA A 194 -12.33 -7.06 -1.49
C ALA A 194 -12.90 -6.00 -2.46
N TYR A 195 -13.86 -5.24 -2.01
CA TYR A 195 -14.63 -4.23 -2.77
C TYR A 195 -13.77 -3.20 -3.50
N TYR A 196 -12.59 -2.91 -3.01
CA TYR A 196 -11.68 -1.93 -3.59
C TYR A 196 -10.89 -2.46 -4.81
N ARG A 197 -10.97 -3.74 -5.10
CA ARG A 197 -10.34 -4.37 -6.27
C ARG A 197 -11.04 -4.04 -7.60
N GLY A 198 -12.19 -3.39 -7.56
CA GLY A 198 -12.99 -3.13 -8.76
C GLY A 198 -13.53 -4.41 -9.42
N VAL A 199 -13.48 -5.53 -8.72
CA VAL A 199 -14.06 -6.80 -9.17
C VAL A 199 -15.51 -6.82 -8.69
N VAL A 200 -16.43 -6.50 -9.56
CA VAL A 200 -17.87 -6.73 -9.39
C VAL A 200 -18.22 -8.03 -10.06
#